data_fa0fc89d8d206412b60a0ef37e2b1eec
#
_entry.id   fa0fc89d8d206412b60a0ef37e2b1eec
#
_cell.length_a   1.000
_cell.length_b   1.000
_cell.length_c   1.000
_cell.angle_alpha   90.00
_cell.angle_beta   90.00
_cell.angle_gamma   90.00
#
_symmetry.space_group_name_H-M   'P 1'
#
loop_
_entity.id
_entity.type
_entity.pdbx_description
1 polymer ?
#
loop_
_entity_poly.entity_id
_entity_poly.type
_entity_poly.pdbx_seq_one_letter_code
_entity_poly.pdbx_strand_id
1 'polypeptide(L)'
;KLVLELLRADQPEQGESPYRRDAELDFWYRKLGLGRPRFPPRDQPAADCSHPAISVRLDACIQCTRCLRACREAQMNDVIGLAFRGDRAAIVFDLGDPMGESSCVGCGECVQACPTG
;
A
#
# COMPACT_ATOMS: atom_id res chain seq x y z
N LYS A 1 -4.87 19.93 -2.03
CA LYS A 1 -6.06 19.27 -1.44
C LYS A 1 -6.65 18.22 -2.37
N LEU A 2 -6.97 18.55 -3.62
CA LEU A 2 -7.59 17.61 -4.60
C LEU A 2 -6.81 16.30 -4.78
N VAL A 3 -5.49 16.36 -4.89
CA VAL A 3 -4.64 15.16 -5.03
C VAL A 3 -4.80 14.21 -3.84
N LEU A 4 -4.79 14.75 -2.61
CA LEU A 4 -5.01 13.94 -1.41
C LEU A 4 -6.42 13.37 -1.34
N GLU A 5 -7.42 14.12 -1.79
CA GLU A 5 -8.80 13.66 -1.89
C GLU A 5 -8.93 12.47 -2.86
N LEU A 6 -8.26 12.53 -4.02
CA LEU A 6 -8.20 11.42 -4.98
C LEU A 6 -7.50 10.19 -4.40
N LEU A 7 -6.36 10.39 -3.72
CA LEU A 7 -5.66 9.28 -3.06
C LEU A 7 -6.51 8.65 -1.95
N ARG A 8 -7.35 9.43 -1.29
CA ARG A 8 -8.23 8.95 -0.22
C ARG A 8 -9.48 8.23 -0.74
N ALA A 9 -9.92 8.52 -1.96
CA ALA A 9 -11.14 7.95 -2.51
C ALA A 9 -11.09 6.41 -2.59
N ASP A 10 -9.92 5.86 -2.86
CA ASP A 10 -9.69 4.42 -2.97
C ASP A 10 -9.33 3.74 -1.63
N GLN A 11 -9.14 4.50 -0.57
CA GLN A 11 -8.73 3.95 0.72
C GLN A 11 -9.92 3.30 1.45
N PRO A 12 -9.73 2.15 2.10
CA PRO A 12 -10.74 1.58 2.98
C PRO A 12 -11.06 2.54 4.14
N GLU A 13 -12.23 2.40 4.74
CA GLU A 13 -12.58 3.19 5.92
C GLU A 13 -11.64 2.87 7.09
N GLN A 14 -11.19 3.93 7.77
CA GLN A 14 -10.12 3.85 8.78
C GLN A 14 -10.41 2.97 10.01
N GLY A 15 -11.65 2.60 10.25
CA GLY A 15 -12.02 1.70 11.35
C GLY A 15 -11.59 0.25 11.15
N GLU A 16 -11.24 -0.13 9.93
CA GLU A 16 -11.00 -1.52 9.53
C GLU A 16 -9.54 -1.95 9.52
N SER A 17 -8.58 -1.02 9.65
CA SER A 17 -7.16 -1.40 9.75
C SER A 17 -6.80 -1.75 11.19
N PRO A 18 -6.57 -3.03 11.53
CA PRO A 18 -6.24 -3.42 12.90
C PRO A 18 -4.81 -3.00 13.31
N TYR A 19 -3.95 -2.64 12.36
CA TYR A 19 -2.52 -2.56 12.59
C TYR A 19 -1.93 -1.14 12.63
N ARG A 20 -2.56 -0.15 12.00
CA ARG A 20 -2.01 1.21 11.99
C ARG A 20 -3.11 2.27 11.85
N ARG A 21 -3.41 2.92 12.97
CA ARG A 21 -4.41 4.00 13.03
C ARG A 21 -3.84 5.38 12.68
N ASP A 22 -2.52 5.52 12.61
CA ASP A 22 -1.80 6.79 12.43
C ASP A 22 -0.89 6.77 11.19
N ALA A 23 -1.42 6.30 10.06
CA ALA A 23 -0.70 6.33 8.79
C ALA A 23 -0.35 7.78 8.38
N GLU A 24 0.78 7.97 7.70
CA GLU A 24 1.23 9.29 7.25
C GLU A 24 0.19 10.00 6.38
N LEU A 25 -0.47 9.25 5.49
CA LEU A 25 -1.54 9.77 4.64
C LEU A 25 -2.70 10.35 5.46
N ASP A 26 -3.11 9.65 6.51
CA ASP A 26 -4.20 10.09 7.40
C ASP A 26 -3.84 11.31 8.22
N PHE A 27 -2.60 11.41 8.64
CA PHE A 27 -2.09 12.61 9.30
C PHE A 27 -2.27 13.84 8.40
N TRP A 28 -1.82 13.76 7.15
CA TRP A 28 -1.95 14.87 6.21
C TRP A 28 -3.41 15.17 5.84
N TYR A 29 -4.22 14.15 5.73
CA TYR A 29 -5.64 14.29 5.44
C TYR A 29 -6.36 15.08 6.53
N ARG A 30 -6.13 14.73 7.78
CA ARG A 30 -6.66 15.45 8.95
C ARG A 30 -6.11 16.87 9.05
N LYS A 31 -4.79 17.04 8.88
CA LYS A 31 -4.13 18.35 8.97
C LYS A 31 -4.66 19.35 7.95
N LEU A 32 -5.05 18.91 6.78
CA LEU A 32 -5.60 19.77 5.73
C LEU A 32 -7.13 19.95 5.81
N GLY A 33 -7.77 19.35 6.79
CA GLY A 33 -9.21 19.45 7.01
C GLY A 33 -10.01 18.92 5.81
N LEU A 34 -9.62 17.76 5.26
CA LEU A 34 -10.33 17.13 4.15
C LEU A 34 -11.49 16.29 4.68
N GLY A 35 -12.66 16.48 4.12
CA GLY A 35 -13.85 15.70 4.40
C GLY A 35 -13.95 14.42 3.57
N ARG A 36 -15.14 13.81 3.53
CA ARG A 36 -15.36 12.61 2.74
C ARG A 36 -15.02 12.85 1.26
N PRO A 37 -14.28 11.91 0.60
CA PRO A 37 -13.98 12.03 -0.82
C PRO A 37 -15.24 12.13 -1.67
N ARG A 38 -15.19 12.94 -2.71
CA ARG A 38 -16.32 13.14 -3.66
C ARG A 38 -16.34 12.09 -4.76
N PHE A 39 -15.23 11.34 -4.92
CA PHE A 39 -15.07 10.36 -5.98
C PHE A 39 -15.41 8.97 -5.48
N PRO A 40 -16.04 8.11 -6.31
CA PRO A 40 -16.29 6.72 -5.95
C PRO A 40 -14.97 5.95 -5.87
N PRO A 41 -14.85 4.97 -4.97
CA PRO A 41 -13.71 4.07 -4.96
C PRO A 41 -13.72 3.17 -6.20
N ARG A 42 -12.54 2.77 -6.65
CA ARG A 42 -12.39 1.72 -7.66
C ARG A 42 -12.54 0.32 -7.02
N ASP A 43 -12.72 -0.69 -7.85
CA ASP A 43 -12.67 -2.08 -7.39
C ASP A 43 -11.29 -2.40 -6.80
N GLN A 44 -11.28 -2.99 -5.62
CA GLN A 44 -10.07 -3.24 -4.85
C GLN A 44 -9.76 -4.73 -4.78
N PRO A 45 -8.48 -5.12 -4.86
CA PRO A 45 -8.08 -6.51 -4.71
C PRO A 45 -8.27 -6.98 -3.26
N ALA A 46 -8.45 -8.29 -3.10
CA ALA A 46 -8.49 -8.91 -1.78
C ALA A 46 -7.12 -8.79 -1.08
N ALA A 47 -7.15 -8.82 0.25
CA ALA A 47 -5.92 -8.85 1.05
C ALA A 47 -5.14 -10.14 0.81
N ASP A 48 -3.81 -10.03 0.73
CA ASP A 48 -2.90 -11.18 0.71
C ASP A 48 -2.35 -11.41 2.12
N CYS A 49 -2.77 -12.50 2.74
CA CYS A 49 -2.33 -12.94 4.06
C CYS A 49 -1.49 -14.23 3.99
N SER A 50 -0.87 -14.51 2.86
CA SER A 50 -0.07 -15.71 2.65
C SER A 50 1.26 -15.70 3.43
N HIS A 51 1.84 -14.52 3.66
CA HIS A 51 3.09 -14.40 4.38
C HIS A 51 2.85 -14.47 5.92
N PRO A 52 3.67 -15.25 6.67
CA PRO A 52 3.42 -15.49 8.10
C PRO A 52 3.56 -14.24 8.99
N ALA A 53 4.31 -13.23 8.54
CA ALA A 53 4.62 -12.05 9.34
C ALA A 53 4.08 -10.73 8.75
N ILE A 54 3.63 -10.72 7.50
CA ILE A 54 3.23 -9.50 6.79
C ILE A 54 1.90 -9.74 6.08
N SER A 55 0.93 -8.91 6.36
CA SER A 55 -0.34 -8.85 5.62
C SER A 55 -0.27 -7.73 4.59
N VAL A 56 -0.61 -8.03 3.35
CA VAL A 56 -0.59 -7.07 2.24
C VAL A 56 -2.01 -6.62 1.91
N ARG A 57 -2.25 -5.33 1.96
CA ARG A 57 -3.53 -4.72 1.63
C ARG A 57 -3.36 -3.71 0.49
N LEU A 58 -3.49 -4.19 -0.74
CA LEU A 58 -3.38 -3.35 -1.93
C LEU A 58 -4.59 -2.43 -2.14
N ASP A 59 -5.70 -2.69 -1.45
CA ASP A 59 -6.83 -1.78 -1.37
C ASP A 59 -6.46 -0.42 -0.74
N ALA A 60 -5.50 -0.39 0.18
CA ALA A 60 -4.97 0.82 0.77
C ALA A 60 -3.78 1.43 -0.01
N CYS A 61 -3.33 0.80 -1.09
CA CYS A 61 -2.13 1.21 -1.81
C CYS A 61 -2.34 2.46 -2.66
N ILE A 62 -1.53 3.50 -2.44
CA ILE A 62 -1.50 4.72 -3.25
C ILE A 62 -0.43 4.70 -4.35
N GLN A 63 0.21 3.56 -4.59
CA GLN A 63 1.23 3.34 -5.62
C GLN A 63 2.44 4.30 -5.55
N CYS A 64 2.80 4.72 -4.34
CA CYS A 64 3.92 5.64 -4.11
C CYS A 64 5.30 5.00 -4.29
N THR A 65 5.37 3.69 -4.46
CA THR A 65 6.59 2.88 -4.67
C THR A 65 7.63 2.93 -3.54
N ARG A 66 7.32 3.48 -2.37
CA ARG A 66 8.25 3.51 -1.23
C ARG A 66 8.65 2.10 -0.78
N CYS A 67 7.71 1.15 -0.73
CA CYS A 67 7.99 -0.25 -0.39
C CYS A 67 8.95 -0.91 -1.38
N LEU A 68 8.78 -0.66 -2.68
CA LEU A 68 9.65 -1.15 -3.75
C LEU A 68 11.07 -0.61 -3.56
N ARG A 69 11.21 0.69 -3.34
CA ARG A 69 12.50 1.31 -3.11
C ARG A 69 13.17 0.83 -1.83
N ALA A 70 12.40 0.68 -0.74
CA ALA A 70 12.92 0.11 0.50
C ALA A 70 13.44 -1.32 0.31
N CYS A 71 12.71 -2.16 -0.42
CA CYS A 71 13.13 -3.51 -0.74
C CYS A 71 14.39 -3.56 -1.62
N ARG A 72 14.44 -2.72 -2.65
CA ARG A 72 15.54 -2.69 -3.63
C ARG A 72 16.77 -1.94 -3.15
N GLU A 73 16.60 -0.72 -2.63
CA GLU A 73 17.70 0.20 -2.35
C GLU A 73 18.23 0.05 -0.92
N ALA A 74 17.36 -0.18 0.07
CA ALA A 74 17.77 -0.30 1.46
C ALA A 74 18.18 -1.73 1.84
N GLN A 75 17.41 -2.74 1.39
CA GLN A 75 17.63 -4.14 1.75
C GLN A 75 18.27 -4.99 0.63
N MET A 76 18.37 -4.46 -0.59
CA MET A 76 19.01 -5.13 -1.74
C MET A 76 18.35 -6.48 -2.12
N ASN A 77 17.08 -6.68 -1.77
CA ASN A 77 16.36 -7.93 -2.03
C ASN A 77 15.62 -7.97 -3.37
N ASP A 78 15.13 -6.82 -3.83
CA ASP A 78 14.46 -6.63 -5.13
C ASP A 78 13.27 -7.55 -5.40
N VAL A 79 12.50 -7.89 -4.37
CA VAL A 79 11.31 -8.77 -4.46
C VAL A 79 10.08 -8.00 -4.95
N ILE A 80 9.97 -6.72 -4.57
CA ILE A 80 8.80 -5.88 -4.84
C ILE A 80 8.97 -5.16 -6.17
N GLY A 81 8.00 -5.31 -7.06
CA GLY A 81 7.94 -4.65 -8.35
C GLY A 81 6.66 -3.85 -8.56
N LEU A 82 6.62 -3.05 -9.62
CA LEU A 82 5.41 -2.42 -10.14
C LEU A 82 5.07 -3.06 -11.49
N ALA A 83 3.90 -3.67 -11.57
CA ALA A 83 3.40 -4.28 -12.79
C ALA A 83 2.24 -3.48 -13.37
N PHE A 84 2.00 -3.70 -14.69
CA PHE A 84 0.95 -3.05 -15.46
C PHE A 84 1.13 -1.53 -15.55
N ARG A 85 0.08 -0.83 -16.00
CA ARG A 85 0.11 0.63 -16.17
C ARG A 85 -1.29 1.22 -16.09
N GLY A 86 -1.36 2.53 -15.86
CA GLY A 86 -2.62 3.28 -15.73
C GLY A 86 -3.38 2.84 -14.51
N ASP A 87 -4.67 2.68 -14.64
CA ASP A 87 -5.60 2.26 -13.59
C ASP A 87 -5.35 0.85 -13.06
N ARG A 88 -4.68 0.00 -13.87
CA ARG A 88 -4.32 -1.36 -13.50
C ARG A 88 -2.94 -1.51 -12.87
N ALA A 89 -2.17 -0.42 -12.75
CA ALA A 89 -0.86 -0.47 -12.11
C ALA A 89 -0.98 -1.03 -10.68
N ALA A 90 -0.14 -2.00 -10.35
CA ALA A 90 -0.18 -2.69 -9.06
C ALA A 90 1.22 -3.05 -8.57
N ILE A 91 1.37 -3.05 -7.25
CA ILE A 91 2.55 -3.64 -6.60
C ILE A 91 2.43 -5.16 -6.71
N VAL A 92 3.51 -5.81 -7.09
CA VAL A 92 3.63 -7.26 -7.22
C VAL A 92 4.86 -7.77 -6.50
N PHE A 93 4.86 -9.04 -6.14
CA PHE A 93 6.00 -9.75 -5.55
C PHE A 93 6.52 -10.74 -6.58
N ASP A 94 7.83 -10.71 -6.84
CA ASP A 94 8.49 -11.50 -7.89
C ASP A 94 7.75 -11.37 -9.24
N LEU A 95 7.19 -12.44 -9.77
CA LEU A 95 6.45 -12.45 -11.03
C LEU A 95 4.92 -12.33 -10.88
N GLY A 96 4.45 -11.87 -9.74
CA GLY A 96 3.02 -11.77 -9.41
C GLY A 96 2.54 -12.86 -8.47
N ASP A 97 3.45 -13.47 -7.74
CA ASP A 97 3.15 -14.49 -6.74
C ASP A 97 2.52 -13.88 -5.48
N PRO A 98 1.80 -14.66 -4.67
CA PRO A 98 1.46 -14.28 -3.31
C PRO A 98 2.73 -13.99 -2.49
N MET A 99 2.68 -13.01 -1.60
CA MET A 99 3.87 -12.60 -0.85
C MET A 99 4.54 -13.76 -0.10
N GLY A 100 3.75 -14.69 0.45
CA GLY A 100 4.25 -15.85 1.17
C GLY A 100 4.92 -16.92 0.29
N GLU A 101 4.68 -16.89 -1.02
CA GLU A 101 5.30 -17.78 -2.00
C GLU A 101 6.46 -17.13 -2.75
N SER A 102 6.68 -15.84 -2.52
CA SER A 102 7.75 -15.06 -3.14
C SER A 102 9.10 -15.27 -2.46
N SER A 103 10.15 -14.73 -3.05
CA SER A 103 11.50 -14.72 -2.48
C SER A 103 11.69 -13.77 -1.30
N CYS A 104 10.60 -13.27 -0.70
CA CYS A 104 10.62 -12.36 0.43
C CYS A 104 11.31 -12.97 1.65
N VAL A 105 12.26 -12.24 2.23
CA VAL A 105 13.00 -12.66 3.43
C VAL A 105 12.39 -12.16 4.74
N GLY A 106 11.23 -11.49 4.68
CA GLY A 106 10.51 -11.01 5.86
C GLY A 106 11.19 -9.89 6.65
N CYS A 107 12.06 -9.08 6.03
CA CYS A 107 12.80 -8.01 6.72
C CYS A 107 11.92 -6.89 7.28
N GLY A 108 10.71 -6.70 6.75
CA GLY A 108 9.73 -5.70 7.22
C GLY A 108 10.01 -4.25 6.80
N GLU A 109 11.05 -3.97 6.04
CA GLU A 109 11.39 -2.59 5.63
C GLU A 109 10.28 -1.95 4.78
N CYS A 110 9.63 -2.72 3.94
CA CYS A 110 8.48 -2.26 3.15
C CYS A 110 7.30 -1.80 4.03
N VAL A 111 7.09 -2.45 5.17
CA VAL A 111 6.06 -2.08 6.14
C VAL A 111 6.40 -0.74 6.80
N GLN A 112 7.66 -0.53 7.18
CA GLN A 112 8.13 0.73 7.75
C GLN A 112 8.03 1.90 6.76
N ALA A 113 8.28 1.65 5.49
CA ALA A 113 8.27 2.67 4.44
C ALA A 113 6.86 3.06 3.98
N CYS A 114 5.84 2.23 4.25
CA CYS A 114 4.48 2.43 3.73
C CYS A 114 3.78 3.63 4.40
N PRO A 115 3.27 4.62 3.63
CA PRO A 115 2.59 5.78 4.20
C PRO A 115 1.11 5.52 4.52
N THR A 116 0.58 4.38 4.11
CA THR A 116 -0.84 4.03 4.30
C THR A 116 -1.07 2.96 5.36
N GLY A 117 -0.01 2.36 5.86
CA GLY A 117 -0.06 1.41 6.96
C GLY A 117 0.32 -0.01 6.61
#